data_5420c368bd832be0fb40abf744d04411
#
_entry.id   5420c368bd832be0fb40abf744d04411
#
_cell.length_a   1.000
_cell.length_b   1.000
_cell.length_c   1.000
_cell.angle_alpha   90.00
_cell.angle_beta   90.00
_cell.angle_gamma   90.00
#
_symmetry.space_group_name_H-M   'P 1'
#
loop_
_entity.id
_entity.type
_entity.pdbx_description
1 polymer ?
#
loop_
_entity_poly.entity_id
_entity_poly.type
_entity_poly.pdbx_seq_one_letter_code
_entity_poly.pdbx_strand_id
1 'polypeptide(L)'
;TCDGIACAGEVPGMGGIGTGSAFTANVKALADVKLNLRTIHDAKDPDISTSILGIDLSMPILSAPITGSEYNMGGAIPEAEYIRMVISGSKNAGTVGMCGDGGNPVFYTSGIEAIQEAEGHGIPIIKPRENPKIIEMAKQAEKIKAPAVGMDIDGAGLVTMALMGQPVSPKSLDELKEIISSVSLPFI
;
A
#
# COMPACT_ATOMS: atom_id res chain seq x y z
N THR A 1 -2.47 20.66 0.06
CA THR A 1 -3.34 20.07 -0.98
C THR A 1 -2.49 19.87 -2.22
N CYS A 2 -2.41 18.65 -2.75
CA CYS A 2 -1.72 18.37 -4.00
C CYS A 2 -2.48 19.03 -5.15
N ASP A 3 -1.80 19.86 -5.93
CA ASP A 3 -2.34 20.49 -7.14
C ASP A 3 -1.83 19.81 -8.43
N GLY A 4 -0.93 18.82 -8.31
CA GLY A 4 -0.31 18.11 -9.41
C GLY A 4 0.73 18.93 -10.19
N ILE A 5 1.12 20.10 -9.68
CA ILE A 5 1.99 21.05 -10.35
C ILE A 5 3.22 21.39 -9.52
N ALA A 6 3.07 21.62 -8.22
CA ALA A 6 4.15 22.14 -7.36
C ALA A 6 5.41 21.29 -7.34
N CYS A 7 5.28 19.95 -7.46
CA CYS A 7 6.41 19.02 -7.51
C CYS A 7 6.82 18.65 -8.94
N ALA A 8 6.07 19.11 -9.95
CA ALA A 8 6.37 18.77 -11.33
C ALA A 8 7.67 19.45 -11.77
N GLY A 9 8.65 18.66 -12.18
CA GLY A 9 9.96 19.16 -12.61
C GLY A 9 11.08 19.04 -11.59
N GLU A 10 10.80 18.90 -10.29
CA GLU A 10 11.81 18.61 -9.27
C GLU A 10 11.92 17.09 -9.06
N VAL A 11 10.86 16.48 -8.58
CA VAL A 11 10.72 15.03 -8.50
C VAL A 11 9.28 14.71 -8.86
N PRO A 12 8.99 14.23 -10.07
CA PRO A 12 7.61 13.91 -10.48
C PRO A 12 7.09 12.66 -9.75
N GLY A 13 6.77 12.82 -8.48
CA GLY A 13 6.55 11.74 -7.54
C GLY A 13 7.85 11.04 -7.14
N MET A 14 7.92 10.50 -5.95
CA MET A 14 9.07 9.73 -5.48
C MET A 14 9.26 8.49 -6.38
N GLY A 15 10.36 8.46 -7.14
CA GLY A 15 10.68 7.35 -8.06
C GLY A 15 10.00 7.42 -9.43
N GLY A 16 9.23 8.46 -9.73
CA GLY A 16 8.70 8.69 -11.08
C GLY A 16 9.78 9.07 -12.10
N ILE A 17 9.57 8.67 -13.34
CA ILE A 17 10.45 9.01 -14.47
C ILE A 17 9.65 9.78 -15.51
N GLY A 18 10.24 10.86 -16.04
CA GLY A 18 9.67 11.63 -17.13
C GLY A 18 9.09 12.98 -16.72
N THR A 19 8.02 13.41 -17.37
CA THR A 19 7.48 14.78 -17.29
C THR A 19 6.61 15.06 -16.09
N GLY A 20 6.27 14.05 -15.27
CA GLY A 20 5.27 14.19 -14.19
C GLY A 20 3.83 14.33 -14.68
N SER A 21 3.58 14.13 -15.98
CA SER A 21 2.23 14.29 -16.56
C SER A 21 1.19 13.35 -15.97
N ALA A 22 1.58 12.16 -15.49
CA ALA A 22 0.70 11.23 -14.83
C ALA A 22 0.11 11.82 -13.53
N PHE A 23 0.90 12.53 -12.74
CA PHE A 23 0.42 13.19 -11.52
C PHE A 23 -0.60 14.29 -11.83
N THR A 24 -0.31 15.12 -12.83
CA THR A 24 -1.25 16.15 -13.30
C THR A 24 -2.54 15.53 -13.85
N ALA A 25 -2.44 14.42 -14.58
CA ALA A 25 -3.59 13.68 -15.10
C ALA A 25 -4.47 13.10 -13.97
N ASN A 26 -3.86 12.59 -12.88
CA ASN A 26 -4.59 12.12 -11.71
C ASN A 26 -5.44 13.23 -11.07
N VAL A 27 -4.84 14.41 -10.86
CA VAL A 27 -5.56 15.56 -10.31
C VAL A 27 -6.73 15.96 -11.21
N LYS A 28 -6.50 16.01 -12.52
CA LYS A 28 -7.54 16.32 -13.51
C LYS A 28 -8.65 15.27 -13.51
N ALA A 29 -8.32 13.99 -13.53
CA ALA A 29 -9.29 12.90 -13.52
C ALA A 29 -10.19 12.95 -12.27
N LEU A 30 -9.61 13.22 -11.09
CA LEU A 30 -10.39 13.40 -9.86
C LEU A 30 -11.29 14.64 -9.92
N ALA A 31 -10.83 15.73 -10.52
CA ALA A 31 -11.64 16.94 -10.69
C ALA A 31 -12.85 16.74 -11.63
N ASP A 32 -12.77 15.78 -12.54
CA ASP A 32 -13.86 15.44 -13.45
C ASP A 32 -14.94 14.55 -12.77
N VAL A 33 -14.64 13.90 -11.65
CA VAL A 33 -15.61 13.15 -10.85
C VAL A 33 -16.53 14.11 -10.12
N LYS A 34 -17.82 13.98 -10.35
CA LYS A 34 -18.87 14.84 -9.74
C LYS A 34 -19.72 14.02 -8.79
N LEU A 35 -19.99 14.60 -7.62
CA LEU A 35 -20.95 14.04 -6.68
C LEU A 35 -22.36 14.32 -7.15
N ASN A 36 -23.20 13.29 -7.17
CA ASN A 36 -24.62 13.42 -7.43
C ASN A 36 -25.33 13.76 -6.11
N LEU A 37 -25.40 15.03 -5.79
CA LEU A 37 -26.05 15.51 -4.57
C LEU A 37 -27.56 15.27 -4.62
N ARG A 38 -28.07 14.63 -3.56
CA ARG A 38 -29.49 14.48 -3.27
C ARG A 38 -29.78 15.05 -1.91
N THR A 39 -30.49 16.17 -1.85
CA THR A 39 -30.76 16.90 -0.59
C THR A 39 -32.16 16.67 -0.04
N ILE A 40 -33.04 16.03 -0.83
CA ILE A 40 -34.39 15.64 -0.40
C ILE A 40 -34.38 14.13 -0.18
N HIS A 41 -34.27 13.73 1.07
CA HIS A 41 -34.27 12.33 1.52
C HIS A 41 -34.63 12.28 3.02
N ASP A 42 -34.96 11.11 3.49
CA ASP A 42 -35.25 10.79 4.89
C ASP A 42 -34.14 9.94 5.57
N ALA A 43 -33.03 9.70 4.86
CA ALA A 43 -31.92 8.93 5.39
C ALA A 43 -31.30 9.60 6.64
N LYS A 44 -31.16 8.84 7.71
CA LYS A 44 -30.52 9.22 8.98
C LYS A 44 -29.54 8.11 9.38
N ASP A 45 -28.43 8.49 9.98
CA ASP A 45 -27.44 7.57 10.53
C ASP A 45 -27.08 6.43 9.56
N PRO A 46 -26.51 6.74 8.38
CA PRO A 46 -26.23 5.73 7.37
C PRO A 46 -25.21 4.71 7.91
N ASP A 47 -25.50 3.43 7.73
CA ASP A 47 -24.54 2.37 7.95
C ASP A 47 -23.49 2.40 6.83
N ILE A 48 -22.25 2.65 7.17
CA ILE A 48 -21.10 2.69 6.27
C ILE A 48 -20.19 1.48 6.45
N SER A 49 -20.59 0.50 7.28
CA SER A 49 -19.84 -0.73 7.46
C SER A 49 -19.80 -1.55 6.16
N THR A 50 -18.75 -2.33 6.00
CA THR A 50 -18.55 -3.21 4.85
C THR A 50 -17.65 -4.37 5.23
N SER A 51 -17.49 -5.33 4.34
CA SER A 51 -16.53 -6.41 4.51
C SER A 51 -15.65 -6.52 3.27
N ILE A 52 -14.35 -6.69 3.46
CA ILE A 52 -13.37 -6.93 2.41
C ILE A 52 -12.41 -8.04 2.83
N LEU A 53 -12.16 -9.02 1.96
CA LEU A 53 -11.24 -10.14 2.22
C LEU A 53 -11.56 -10.91 3.52
N GLY A 54 -12.83 -10.97 3.90
CA GLY A 54 -13.28 -11.61 5.14
C GLY A 54 -13.05 -10.78 6.41
N ILE A 55 -12.68 -9.50 6.28
CA ILE A 55 -12.52 -8.56 7.39
C ILE A 55 -13.71 -7.62 7.41
N ASP A 56 -14.38 -7.53 8.55
CA ASP A 56 -15.43 -6.55 8.76
C ASP A 56 -14.83 -5.19 9.08
N LEU A 57 -15.27 -4.18 8.36
CA LEU A 57 -14.80 -2.80 8.47
C LEU A 57 -15.94 -1.90 8.93
N SER A 58 -15.65 -0.99 9.85
CA SER A 58 -16.60 0.04 10.27
C SER A 58 -16.85 1.12 9.22
N MET A 59 -15.95 1.23 8.22
CA MET A 59 -16.05 2.17 7.12
C MET A 59 -15.25 1.67 5.90
N PRO A 60 -15.60 2.04 4.66
CA PRO A 60 -14.94 1.57 3.44
C PRO A 60 -13.66 2.36 3.14
N ILE A 61 -12.76 2.48 4.13
CA ILE A 61 -11.49 3.20 4.03
C ILE A 61 -10.38 2.28 4.52
N LEU A 62 -9.32 2.16 3.75
CA LEU A 62 -8.10 1.44 4.10
C LEU A 62 -6.94 2.44 4.17
N SER A 63 -5.97 2.19 5.05
CA SER A 63 -4.72 2.94 5.04
C SER A 63 -3.82 2.44 3.91
N ALA A 64 -3.27 3.37 3.13
CA ALA A 64 -2.35 3.03 2.03
C ALA A 64 -1.01 2.48 2.54
N PRO A 65 -0.30 1.64 1.73
CA PRO A 65 0.97 1.01 2.10
C PRO A 65 2.16 1.97 1.95
N ILE A 66 2.18 3.05 2.72
CA ILE A 66 3.27 4.02 2.72
C ILE A 66 4.38 3.55 3.65
N THR A 67 5.63 3.61 3.18
CA THR A 67 6.86 3.31 3.93
C THR A 67 7.92 4.38 3.67
N GLY A 68 9.05 4.30 4.37
CA GLY A 68 10.16 5.22 4.21
C GLY A 68 9.89 6.55 4.89
N SER A 69 9.59 6.54 6.19
CA SER A 69 9.33 7.73 6.98
C SER A 69 10.45 8.78 6.85
N GLU A 70 11.71 8.34 6.77
CA GLU A 70 12.87 9.23 6.56
C GLU A 70 12.81 9.95 5.22
N TYR A 71 12.39 9.27 4.16
CA TYR A 71 12.39 9.82 2.80
C TYR A 71 11.10 10.57 2.47
N ASN A 72 9.97 10.05 2.96
CA ASN A 72 8.65 10.56 2.58
C ASN A 72 8.06 11.55 3.58
N MET A 73 8.55 11.55 4.85
CA MET A 73 7.95 12.31 5.96
C MET A 73 8.98 13.06 6.79
N GLY A 74 10.19 13.27 6.26
CA GLY A 74 11.25 14.02 6.93
C GLY A 74 11.91 13.34 8.13
N GLY A 75 11.65 12.05 8.37
CA GLY A 75 12.34 11.24 9.39
C GLY A 75 12.03 11.62 10.84
N ALA A 76 10.94 12.32 11.09
CA ALA A 76 10.56 12.76 12.44
C ALA A 76 10.20 11.58 13.37
N ILE A 77 9.78 10.47 12.78
CA ILE A 77 9.38 9.24 13.47
C ILE A 77 10.14 8.06 12.83
N PRO A 78 10.78 7.17 13.61
CA PRO A 78 11.39 5.96 13.06
C PRO A 78 10.39 5.06 12.32
N GLU A 79 10.82 4.38 11.27
CA GLU A 79 9.96 3.55 10.43
C GLU A 79 9.13 2.54 11.24
N ALA A 80 9.77 1.82 12.15
CA ALA A 80 9.10 0.80 12.97
C ALA A 80 8.00 1.40 13.88
N GLU A 81 8.21 2.59 14.40
CA GLU A 81 7.22 3.29 15.20
C GLU A 81 6.07 3.79 14.32
N TYR A 82 6.40 4.40 13.18
CA TYR A 82 5.41 4.88 12.22
C TYR A 82 4.47 3.77 11.77
N ILE A 83 5.01 2.64 11.30
CA ILE A 83 4.17 1.57 10.77
C ILE A 83 3.34 0.87 11.87
N ARG A 84 3.89 0.76 13.08
CA ARG A 84 3.12 0.27 14.24
C ARG A 84 1.92 1.16 14.52
N MET A 85 2.09 2.49 14.47
CA MET A 85 0.97 3.44 14.64
C MET A 85 -0.07 3.32 13.52
N VAL A 86 0.35 3.13 12.26
CA VAL A 86 -0.57 2.94 11.13
C VAL A 86 -1.39 1.67 11.31
N ILE A 87 -0.76 0.55 11.60
CA ILE A 87 -1.46 -0.75 11.75
C ILE A 87 -2.38 -0.74 12.97
N SER A 88 -1.88 -0.35 14.14
CA SER A 88 -2.69 -0.31 15.38
C SER A 88 -3.78 0.74 15.33
N GLY A 89 -3.50 1.91 14.78
CA GLY A 89 -4.48 2.98 14.60
C GLY A 89 -5.61 2.58 13.66
N SER A 90 -5.30 1.90 12.55
CA SER A 90 -6.31 1.37 11.63
C SER A 90 -7.19 0.32 12.32
N LYS A 91 -6.59 -0.64 13.04
CA LYS A 91 -7.33 -1.63 13.83
C LYS A 91 -8.28 -0.95 14.84
N ASN A 92 -7.79 0.03 15.58
CA ASN A 92 -8.59 0.76 16.57
C ASN A 92 -9.72 1.58 15.94
N ALA A 93 -9.53 2.06 14.72
CA ALA A 93 -10.57 2.76 13.95
C ALA A 93 -11.58 1.81 13.27
N GLY A 94 -11.44 0.50 13.47
CA GLY A 94 -12.29 -0.51 12.83
C GLY A 94 -12.06 -0.65 11.33
N THR A 95 -10.84 -0.38 10.86
CA THR A 95 -10.42 -0.58 9.47
C THR A 95 -9.09 -1.34 9.39
N VAL A 96 -8.54 -1.50 8.21
CA VAL A 96 -7.28 -2.24 7.98
C VAL A 96 -6.19 -1.30 7.50
N GLY A 97 -5.03 -1.39 8.14
CA GLY A 97 -3.80 -0.75 7.69
C GLY A 97 -3.01 -1.63 6.73
N MET A 98 -2.34 -0.99 5.79
CA MET A 98 -1.37 -1.66 4.92
C MET A 98 0.04 -1.19 5.26
N CYS A 99 1.03 -2.06 5.09
CA CYS A 99 2.44 -1.71 5.13
C CYS A 99 3.09 -2.00 3.78
N GLY A 100 4.13 -1.28 3.45
CA GLY A 100 4.82 -1.43 2.18
C GLY A 100 6.17 -2.12 2.30
N ASP A 101 6.88 -2.15 1.19
CA ASP A 101 8.22 -2.66 1.00
C ASP A 101 9.07 -1.59 0.31
N GLY A 102 10.38 -1.72 0.38
CA GLY A 102 11.30 -0.77 -0.25
C GLY A 102 12.73 -1.30 -0.30
N GLY A 103 13.66 -0.44 -0.68
CA GLY A 103 15.06 -0.82 -0.80
C GLY A 103 15.72 -1.18 0.54
N ASN A 104 15.25 -0.62 1.64
CA ASN A 104 15.68 -1.00 2.98
C ASN A 104 14.80 -2.15 3.51
N PRO A 105 15.38 -3.32 3.82
CA PRO A 105 14.63 -4.47 4.35
C PRO A 105 13.82 -4.16 5.62
N VAL A 106 14.23 -3.18 6.40
CA VAL A 106 13.52 -2.73 7.62
C VAL A 106 12.08 -2.31 7.32
N PHE A 107 11.80 -1.78 6.14
CA PHE A 107 10.45 -1.35 5.77
C PHE A 107 9.46 -2.50 5.81
N TYR A 108 9.81 -3.61 5.19
CA TYR A 108 8.95 -4.79 5.18
C TYR A 108 8.94 -5.52 6.53
N THR A 109 10.10 -5.71 7.15
CA THR A 109 10.20 -6.45 8.42
C THR A 109 9.47 -5.75 9.55
N SER A 110 9.58 -4.42 9.67
CA SER A 110 8.79 -3.64 10.64
C SER A 110 7.28 -3.75 10.41
N GLY A 111 6.86 -3.81 9.14
CA GLY A 111 5.47 -4.03 8.77
C GLY A 111 4.95 -5.39 9.23
N ILE A 112 5.72 -6.46 8.98
CA ILE A 112 5.39 -7.82 9.44
C ILE A 112 5.31 -7.88 10.97
N GLU A 113 6.24 -7.26 11.69
CA GLU A 113 6.23 -7.18 13.15
C GLU A 113 4.99 -6.45 13.67
N ALA A 114 4.66 -5.28 13.09
CA ALA A 114 3.49 -4.51 13.47
C ALA A 114 2.18 -5.26 13.22
N ILE A 115 2.06 -5.97 12.10
CA ILE A 115 0.90 -6.82 11.79
C ILE A 115 0.82 -8.00 12.76
N GLN A 116 1.94 -8.62 13.11
CA GLN A 116 1.99 -9.70 14.09
C GLN A 116 1.56 -9.22 15.49
N GLU A 117 2.03 -8.06 15.94
CA GLU A 117 1.60 -7.42 17.20
C GLU A 117 0.09 -7.10 17.18
N ALA A 118 -0.46 -6.79 16.01
CA ALA A 118 -1.89 -6.57 15.81
C ALA A 118 -2.71 -7.86 15.58
N GLU A 119 -2.12 -9.04 15.86
CA GLU A 119 -2.76 -10.36 15.73
C GLU A 119 -3.15 -10.70 14.28
N GLY A 120 -2.34 -10.26 13.32
CA GLY A 120 -2.57 -10.47 11.89
C GLY A 120 -3.42 -9.38 11.23
N HIS A 121 -3.84 -8.35 11.95
CA HIS A 121 -4.73 -7.31 11.42
C HIS A 121 -3.97 -6.26 10.60
N GLY A 122 -3.60 -6.62 9.38
CA GLY A 122 -2.90 -5.75 8.43
C GLY A 122 -2.55 -6.46 7.14
N ILE A 123 -2.30 -5.72 6.07
CA ILE A 123 -2.01 -6.27 4.75
C ILE A 123 -0.63 -5.77 4.29
N PRO A 124 0.37 -6.65 4.17
CA PRO A 124 1.66 -6.25 3.62
C PRO A 124 1.62 -6.21 2.08
N ILE A 125 2.24 -5.17 1.52
CA ILE A 125 2.36 -4.95 0.08
C ILE A 125 3.84 -5.03 -0.30
N ILE A 126 4.16 -5.89 -1.27
CA ILE A 126 5.51 -6.24 -1.69
C ILE A 126 5.84 -5.53 -3.01
N LYS A 127 7.07 -5.08 -3.19
CA LYS A 127 7.57 -4.58 -4.48
C LYS A 127 7.70 -5.74 -5.49
N PRO A 128 7.57 -5.46 -6.81
CA PRO A 128 7.65 -6.49 -7.87
C PRO A 128 9.09 -6.96 -8.10
N ARG A 129 9.66 -7.60 -7.09
CA ARG A 129 10.98 -8.23 -7.05
C ARG A 129 11.00 -9.50 -7.89
N GLU A 130 12.07 -10.27 -7.86
CA GLU A 130 12.09 -11.62 -8.43
C GLU A 130 11.10 -12.54 -7.70
N ASN A 131 10.46 -13.44 -8.44
CA ASN A 131 9.41 -14.32 -7.92
C ASN A 131 9.79 -15.09 -6.64
N PRO A 132 10.97 -15.72 -6.56
CA PRO A 132 11.36 -16.43 -5.32
C PRO A 132 11.34 -15.54 -4.08
N LYS A 133 11.75 -14.26 -4.25
CA LYS A 133 11.76 -13.30 -3.14
C LYS A 133 10.35 -12.85 -2.76
N ILE A 134 9.49 -12.60 -3.72
CA ILE A 134 8.08 -12.28 -3.48
C ILE A 134 7.39 -13.42 -2.72
N ILE A 135 7.61 -14.67 -3.16
CA ILE A 135 7.03 -15.86 -2.52
C ILE A 135 7.54 -16.04 -1.09
N GLU A 136 8.84 -15.83 -0.86
CA GLU A 136 9.43 -15.83 0.50
C GLU A 136 8.75 -14.81 1.42
N MET A 137 8.60 -13.57 0.94
CA MET A 137 7.99 -12.47 1.70
C MET A 137 6.49 -12.73 1.93
N ALA A 138 5.76 -13.20 0.93
CA ALA A 138 4.35 -13.54 1.06
C ALA A 138 4.12 -14.69 2.08
N LYS A 139 5.02 -15.66 2.15
CA LYS A 139 4.98 -16.70 3.19
C LYS A 139 5.24 -16.19 4.59
N GLN A 140 5.93 -15.05 4.75
CA GLN A 140 6.03 -14.39 6.05
C GLN A 140 4.65 -13.83 6.47
N ALA A 141 3.91 -13.24 5.52
CA ALA A 141 2.53 -12.78 5.76
C ALA A 141 1.60 -13.94 6.18
N GLU A 142 1.73 -15.12 5.56
CA GLU A 142 0.98 -16.30 5.96
C GLU A 142 1.26 -16.71 7.41
N LYS A 143 2.53 -16.72 7.83
CA LYS A 143 2.94 -17.12 9.19
C LYS A 143 2.33 -16.24 10.25
N ILE A 144 2.17 -14.95 10.00
CA ILE A 144 1.59 -13.98 10.94
C ILE A 144 0.06 -13.88 10.80
N LYS A 145 -0.55 -14.72 9.94
CA LYS A 145 -1.99 -14.78 9.69
C LYS A 145 -2.57 -13.47 9.16
N ALA A 146 -1.82 -12.76 8.32
CA ALA A 146 -2.36 -11.62 7.58
C ALA A 146 -3.56 -12.07 6.73
N PRO A 147 -4.60 -11.23 6.55
CA PRO A 147 -5.79 -11.61 5.79
C PRO A 147 -5.56 -11.66 4.28
N ALA A 148 -4.54 -10.98 3.81
CA ALA A 148 -4.10 -10.92 2.42
C ALA A 148 -2.65 -10.48 2.34
N VAL A 149 -2.07 -10.62 1.17
CA VAL A 149 -0.80 -10.01 0.77
C VAL A 149 -0.97 -9.40 -0.62
N GLY A 150 -0.25 -8.34 -0.92
CA GLY A 150 -0.37 -7.71 -2.23
C GLY A 150 0.96 -7.32 -2.85
N MET A 151 0.89 -6.80 -4.08
CA MET A 151 2.06 -6.31 -4.80
C MET A 151 1.71 -5.01 -5.55
N ASP A 152 2.49 -3.97 -5.32
CA ASP A 152 2.38 -2.73 -6.09
C ASP A 152 3.14 -2.85 -7.42
N ILE A 153 2.47 -3.35 -8.44
CA ILE A 153 3.04 -3.65 -9.77
C ILE A 153 3.53 -2.40 -10.50
N ASP A 154 3.04 -1.22 -10.17
CA ASP A 154 3.54 0.05 -10.70
C ASP A 154 4.95 0.39 -10.21
N GLY A 155 5.38 -0.21 -9.11
CA GLY A 155 6.75 -0.12 -8.60
C GLY A 155 7.82 -0.78 -9.49
N ALA A 156 7.44 -1.41 -10.61
CA ALA A 156 8.35 -2.10 -11.53
C ALA A 156 9.45 -1.21 -12.14
N GLY A 157 9.19 0.09 -12.25
CA GLY A 157 10.16 1.08 -12.75
C GLY A 157 10.87 1.88 -11.66
N LEU A 158 10.78 1.49 -10.40
CA LEU A 158 11.29 2.28 -9.27
C LEU A 158 12.82 2.31 -9.22
N VAL A 159 13.40 3.42 -9.65
CA VAL A 159 14.85 3.62 -9.76
C VAL A 159 15.56 3.47 -8.41
N THR A 160 14.96 3.95 -7.33
CA THR A 160 15.54 3.86 -5.98
C THR A 160 15.77 2.41 -5.54
N MET A 161 14.93 1.47 -5.95
CA MET A 161 15.13 0.05 -5.68
C MET A 161 16.38 -0.49 -6.37
N ALA A 162 16.57 -0.16 -7.65
CA ALA A 162 17.76 -0.56 -8.40
C ALA A 162 19.04 0.04 -7.82
N LEU A 163 19.02 1.32 -7.43
CA LEU A 163 20.16 1.99 -6.78
C LEU A 163 20.54 1.37 -5.43
N MET A 164 19.59 0.77 -4.73
CA MET A 164 19.82 0.04 -3.48
C MET A 164 20.15 -1.45 -3.68
N GLY A 165 20.41 -1.89 -4.92
CA GLY A 165 20.71 -3.28 -5.24
C GLY A 165 19.52 -4.23 -5.07
N GLN A 166 18.31 -3.71 -5.13
CA GLN A 166 17.05 -4.44 -4.96
C GLN A 166 16.22 -4.34 -6.26
N PRO A 167 16.59 -5.05 -7.33
CA PRO A 167 15.96 -4.89 -8.62
C PRO A 167 14.47 -5.24 -8.59
N VAL A 168 13.68 -4.47 -9.31
CA VAL A 168 12.25 -4.69 -9.55
C VAL A 168 12.01 -4.71 -11.06
N SER A 169 10.98 -5.44 -11.49
CA SER A 169 10.63 -5.59 -12.91
C SER A 169 9.13 -5.80 -13.10
N PRO A 170 8.60 -5.49 -14.28
CA PRO A 170 7.24 -5.90 -14.66
C PRO A 170 7.06 -7.41 -14.51
N LYS A 171 5.84 -7.85 -14.25
CA LYS A 171 5.45 -9.25 -14.14
C LYS A 171 4.60 -9.68 -15.31
N SER A 172 4.94 -10.83 -15.89
CA SER A 172 4.08 -11.52 -16.84
C SER A 172 2.92 -12.21 -16.14
N LEU A 173 1.90 -12.58 -16.90
CA LEU A 173 0.76 -13.35 -16.36
C LEU A 173 1.19 -14.69 -15.77
N ASP A 174 2.20 -15.34 -16.32
CA ASP A 174 2.66 -16.63 -15.83
C ASP A 174 3.45 -16.48 -14.53
N GLU A 175 4.28 -15.44 -14.40
CA GLU A 175 4.93 -15.11 -13.13
C GLU A 175 3.91 -14.77 -12.03
N LEU A 176 2.86 -14.01 -12.36
CA LEU A 176 1.77 -13.73 -11.40
C LEU A 176 1.05 -15.01 -10.97
N LYS A 177 0.74 -15.92 -11.91
CA LYS A 177 0.14 -17.21 -11.58
C LYS A 177 1.02 -18.05 -10.66
N GLU A 178 2.34 -18.08 -10.93
CA GLU A 178 3.31 -18.76 -10.06
C GLU A 178 3.26 -18.19 -8.63
N ILE A 179 3.34 -16.88 -8.49
CA ILE A 179 3.30 -16.20 -7.17
C ILE A 179 2.00 -16.52 -6.45
N ILE A 180 0.85 -16.29 -7.09
CA ILE A 180 -0.47 -16.49 -6.50
C ILE A 180 -0.69 -17.95 -6.09
N SER A 181 -0.28 -18.91 -6.93
CA SER A 181 -0.43 -20.34 -6.61
C SER A 181 0.53 -20.85 -5.52
N SER A 182 1.56 -20.08 -5.19
CA SER A 182 2.56 -20.44 -4.18
C SER A 182 2.18 -20.02 -2.76
N VAL A 183 1.08 -19.29 -2.59
CA VAL A 183 0.59 -18.79 -1.30
C VAL A 183 -0.89 -19.13 -1.13
N SER A 184 -1.34 -19.28 0.12
CA SER A 184 -2.73 -19.59 0.44
C SER A 184 -3.57 -18.34 0.72
N LEU A 185 -2.92 -17.20 0.96
CA LEU A 185 -3.60 -15.94 1.20
C LEU A 185 -4.22 -15.37 -0.08
N PRO A 186 -5.34 -14.63 0.01
CA PRO A 186 -5.76 -13.71 -1.03
C PRO A 186 -4.59 -12.81 -1.46
N PHE A 187 -4.39 -12.69 -2.78
CA PHE A 187 -3.34 -11.87 -3.36
C PHE A 187 -3.98 -10.67 -4.10
N ILE A 188 -3.58 -9.44 -3.77
CA ILE A 188 -4.14 -8.20 -4.30
C ILE A 188 -3.09 -7.34 -5.01
#